data_4a157c6448a3bf1f24f27a9d88e38f9d
#
_entry.id   4a157c6448a3bf1f24f27a9d88e38f9d
#
_cell.length_a   1.000
_cell.length_b   1.000
_cell.length_c   1.000
_cell.angle_alpha   90.00
_cell.angle_beta   90.00
_cell.angle_gamma   90.00
#
_symmetry.space_group_name_H-M   'P 1'
#
loop_
_entity.id
_entity.type
_entity.pdbx_description
1 polymer ?
#
loop_
_entity_poly.entity_id
_entity_poly.type
_entity_poly.pdbx_seq_one_letter_code
_entity_poly.pdbx_strand_id
1 'polypeptide(L)'
;MDRIQSIKYLLSAKKDEQWGITINTVGTQTIEKDYISYPPTEKHPEGFFFNVNKGRILDSWQLLYIHSGKGTMYDEKGNVTQINCGEMILLRPGVWHSYTPDRETGWEEYWIGFKGPVIDERAKLGFLSKTIYKVGVSEDIV
;
A
#
# COMPACT_ATOMS: atom_id res chain seq x y z
N MET A 1 6.66 -6.00 23.17
CA MET A 1 7.10 -4.89 22.31
C MET A 1 5.87 -4.31 21.66
N ASP A 2 5.59 -3.07 21.93
CA ASP A 2 4.38 -2.45 21.39
C ASP A 2 4.46 -2.40 19.87
N ARG A 3 3.50 -3.03 19.22
CA ARG A 3 3.35 -2.96 17.76
C ARG A 3 3.10 -1.50 17.40
N ILE A 4 4.08 -0.85 16.79
CA ILE A 4 3.90 0.51 16.29
C ILE A 4 2.98 0.40 15.08
N GLN A 5 1.73 0.73 15.28
CA GLN A 5 0.77 0.90 14.21
C GLN A 5 0.14 2.27 14.35
N SER A 6 0.24 3.07 13.30
CA SER A 6 -0.43 4.36 13.21
C SER A 6 -1.12 4.46 11.87
N ILE A 7 -2.42 4.71 11.89
CA ILE A 7 -3.23 4.85 10.69
C ILE A 7 -4.08 6.10 10.84
N LYS A 8 -4.10 6.93 9.79
CA LYS A 8 -4.99 8.09 9.69
C LYS A 8 -5.78 8.02 8.40
N TYR A 9 -7.07 8.19 8.51
CA TYR A 9 -7.99 8.38 7.40
C TYR A 9 -8.36 9.86 7.35
N LEU A 10 -8.14 10.48 6.19
CA LEU A 10 -8.27 11.91 5.99
C LEU A 10 -9.50 12.22 5.14
N LEU A 11 -10.25 13.24 5.54
CA LEU A 11 -11.35 13.78 4.77
C LEU A 11 -10.87 15.02 4.00
N SER A 12 -11.22 15.11 2.73
CA SER A 12 -10.93 16.28 1.91
C SER A 12 -12.15 17.19 1.79
N ALA A 13 -11.91 18.50 1.85
CA ALA A 13 -12.90 19.51 1.50
C ALA A 13 -12.88 19.77 -0.02
N LYS A 14 -13.93 20.42 -0.56
CA LYS A 14 -13.98 20.79 -1.98
C LYS A 14 -12.75 21.58 -2.44
N LYS A 15 -12.23 22.46 -1.58
CA LYS A 15 -11.03 23.25 -1.88
C LYS A 15 -9.79 22.37 -2.02
N ASP A 16 -9.68 21.34 -1.20
CA ASP A 16 -8.57 20.38 -1.28
C ASP A 16 -8.63 19.59 -2.57
N GLU A 17 -9.84 19.18 -3.00
CA GLU A 17 -10.05 18.47 -4.26
C GLU A 17 -9.69 19.33 -5.48
N GLN A 18 -9.89 20.65 -5.41
CA GLN A 18 -9.50 21.59 -6.47
C GLN A 18 -8.00 21.66 -6.70
N TRP A 19 -7.19 21.29 -5.72
CA TRP A 19 -5.75 21.16 -5.89
C TRP A 19 -5.34 20.08 -6.89
N GLY A 20 -6.21 19.11 -7.11
CA GLY A 20 -6.03 18.04 -8.11
C GLY A 20 -5.41 16.75 -7.61
N ILE A 21 -4.89 16.74 -6.39
CA ILE A 21 -4.46 15.54 -5.65
C ILE A 21 -4.86 15.72 -4.20
N THR A 22 -5.52 14.72 -3.63
CA THR A 22 -5.84 14.67 -2.19
C THR A 22 -5.31 13.39 -1.57
N ILE A 23 -4.87 13.50 -0.33
CA ILE A 23 -4.41 12.37 0.49
C ILE A 23 -5.60 11.88 1.30
N ASN A 24 -5.94 10.59 1.22
CA ASN A 24 -7.06 10.00 1.95
C ASN A 24 -6.65 9.07 3.08
N THR A 25 -5.43 8.53 3.04
CA THR A 25 -4.91 7.71 4.14
C THR A 25 -3.39 7.80 4.22
N VAL A 26 -2.87 7.73 5.42
CA VAL A 26 -1.45 7.52 5.68
C VAL A 26 -1.31 6.53 6.82
N GLY A 27 -0.28 5.72 6.80
CA GLY A 27 -0.09 4.78 7.88
C GLY A 27 1.25 4.07 7.85
N THR A 28 1.51 3.40 8.95
CA THR A 28 2.65 2.52 9.14
C THR A 28 2.23 1.36 10.02
N GLN A 29 2.78 0.20 9.77
CA GLN A 29 2.66 -0.93 10.68
C GLN A 29 3.85 -1.87 10.55
N THR A 30 4.16 -2.53 11.65
CA THR A 30 5.15 -3.60 11.71
C THR A 30 4.42 -4.92 11.88
N ILE A 31 4.69 -5.84 10.98
CA ILE A 31 4.21 -7.22 11.04
C ILE A 31 5.39 -8.10 11.46
N GLU A 32 5.30 -8.64 12.66
CA GLU A 32 6.33 -9.54 13.18
C GLU A 32 6.35 -10.87 12.43
N LYS A 33 7.50 -11.52 12.43
CA LYS A 33 7.57 -12.89 11.94
C LYS A 33 6.56 -13.79 12.67
N ASP A 34 6.15 -14.87 12.03
CA ASP A 34 5.17 -15.83 12.55
C ASP A 34 3.80 -15.21 12.92
N TYR A 35 3.44 -14.11 12.24
CA TYR A 35 2.13 -13.48 12.42
C TYR A 35 0.97 -14.47 12.12
N ILE A 36 -0.16 -14.27 12.78
CA ILE A 36 -1.34 -15.15 12.63
C ILE A 36 -2.16 -14.73 11.41
N SER A 37 -2.38 -13.45 11.22
CA SER A 37 -3.19 -12.91 10.13
C SER A 37 -2.64 -11.60 9.58
N TYR A 38 -2.86 -11.36 8.29
CA TYR A 38 -2.51 -10.12 7.63
C TYR A 38 -3.64 -9.70 6.67
N PRO A 39 -4.02 -8.42 6.65
CA PRO A 39 -3.71 -7.40 7.64
C PRO A 39 -4.31 -7.74 9.01
N PRO A 40 -3.81 -7.12 10.11
CA PRO A 40 -4.40 -7.29 11.43
C PRO A 40 -5.87 -6.83 11.42
N THR A 41 -6.77 -7.68 11.90
CA THR A 41 -8.22 -7.52 11.73
C THR A 41 -8.83 -6.33 12.50
N GLU A 42 -8.13 -5.80 13.49
CA GLU A 42 -8.74 -4.97 14.53
C GLU A 42 -8.81 -3.45 14.24
N LYS A 43 -8.20 -2.96 13.14
CA LYS A 43 -8.02 -1.51 12.96
C LYS A 43 -8.27 -0.96 11.55
N HIS A 44 -8.83 -1.74 10.63
CA HIS A 44 -9.13 -1.25 9.28
C HIS A 44 -10.63 -1.11 9.05
N PRO A 45 -11.10 0.00 8.44
CA PRO A 45 -12.47 0.09 7.95
C PRO A 45 -12.75 -1.03 6.94
N GLU A 46 -14.00 -1.41 6.81
CA GLU A 46 -14.45 -2.55 6.00
C GLU A 46 -13.90 -2.55 4.58
N GLY A 47 -13.83 -1.41 3.91
CA GLY A 47 -13.30 -1.29 2.54
C GLY A 47 -11.78 -1.48 2.39
N PHE A 48 -11.03 -1.48 3.48
CA PHE A 48 -9.56 -1.67 3.48
C PHE A 48 -9.13 -3.04 3.98
N PHE A 49 -10.09 -3.82 4.47
CA PHE A 49 -9.83 -5.16 4.97
C PHE A 49 -9.81 -6.17 3.83
N PHE A 50 -8.80 -7.03 3.80
CA PHE A 50 -8.71 -8.16 2.87
C PHE A 50 -7.88 -9.29 3.46
N ASN A 51 -7.99 -10.47 2.88
CA ASN A 51 -7.02 -11.54 3.09
C ASN A 51 -6.31 -11.89 1.76
N VAL A 52 -5.19 -12.58 1.85
CA VAL A 52 -4.35 -12.87 0.67
C VAL A 52 -5.09 -13.62 -0.44
N ASN A 53 -6.03 -14.49 -0.09
CA ASN A 53 -6.79 -15.28 -1.07
C ASN A 53 -7.89 -14.46 -1.73
N LYS A 54 -8.53 -13.58 -0.98
CA LYS A 54 -9.62 -12.75 -1.47
C LYS A 54 -9.13 -11.53 -2.24
N GLY A 55 -8.01 -10.96 -1.82
CA GLY A 55 -7.51 -9.70 -2.36
C GLY A 55 -8.48 -8.54 -2.14
N ARG A 56 -8.23 -7.44 -2.84
CA ARG A 56 -9.11 -6.27 -2.83
C ARG A 56 -8.98 -5.44 -4.10
N ILE A 57 -9.95 -4.56 -4.30
CA ILE A 57 -9.93 -3.49 -5.31
C ILE A 57 -10.14 -2.18 -4.56
N LEU A 58 -9.22 -1.24 -4.70
CA LEU A 58 -9.34 0.11 -4.13
C LEU A 58 -9.94 1.08 -5.15
N ASP A 59 -10.56 2.13 -4.67
CA ASP A 59 -11.05 3.25 -5.49
C ASP A 59 -10.06 4.43 -5.58
N SER A 60 -8.92 4.30 -4.93
CA SER A 60 -7.86 5.30 -4.90
C SER A 60 -6.49 4.66 -5.16
N TRP A 61 -5.51 5.51 -5.48
CA TRP A 61 -4.10 5.11 -5.55
C TRP A 61 -3.55 4.88 -4.15
N GLN A 62 -2.64 3.93 -4.04
CA GLN A 62 -1.88 3.72 -2.81
C GLN A 62 -0.43 3.39 -3.14
N LEU A 63 0.49 4.08 -2.51
CA LEU A 63 1.92 3.80 -2.56
C LEU A 63 2.33 3.18 -1.23
N LEU A 64 2.84 1.97 -1.29
CA LEU A 64 3.26 1.17 -0.15
C LEU A 64 4.78 1.00 -0.19
N TYR A 65 5.47 1.38 0.87
CA TYR A 65 6.92 1.25 1.00
C TYR A 65 7.26 0.17 2.03
N ILE A 66 8.14 -0.75 1.66
CA ILE A 66 8.63 -1.81 2.54
C ILE A 66 10.03 -1.43 3.03
N HIS A 67 10.11 -1.06 4.30
CA HIS A 67 11.33 -0.61 4.94
C HIS A 67 12.22 -1.77 5.36
N SER A 68 11.63 -2.85 5.87
CA SER A 68 12.33 -4.08 6.27
C SER A 68 11.48 -5.32 5.99
N GLY A 69 12.12 -6.47 5.93
CA GLY A 69 11.46 -7.74 5.63
C GLY A 69 11.23 -7.95 4.13
N LYS A 70 10.40 -8.90 3.82
CA LYS A 70 10.02 -9.26 2.44
C LYS A 70 8.62 -9.84 2.40
N GLY A 71 8.07 -10.00 1.21
CA GLY A 71 6.75 -10.57 1.03
C GLY A 71 6.47 -10.94 -0.42
N THR A 72 5.21 -11.19 -0.71
CA THR A 72 4.75 -11.63 -2.02
C THR A 72 3.53 -10.82 -2.45
N MET A 73 3.49 -10.44 -3.71
CA MET A 73 2.35 -9.78 -4.35
C MET A 73 1.76 -10.66 -5.44
N TYR A 74 0.46 -10.64 -5.54
CA TYR A 74 -0.33 -11.33 -6.55
C TYR A 74 -1.12 -10.28 -7.34
N ASP A 75 -1.08 -10.37 -8.66
CA ASP A 75 -1.84 -9.49 -9.53
C ASP A 75 -3.12 -10.17 -10.07
N GLU A 76 -3.94 -9.40 -10.77
CA GLU A 76 -5.20 -9.86 -11.37
C GLU A 76 -5.01 -10.97 -12.42
N LYS A 77 -3.81 -11.11 -12.99
CA LYS A 77 -3.48 -12.13 -14.00
C LYS A 77 -2.93 -13.41 -13.37
N GLY A 78 -2.80 -13.45 -12.04
CA GLY A 78 -2.22 -14.57 -11.33
C GLY A 78 -0.69 -14.56 -11.29
N ASN A 79 -0.04 -13.47 -11.71
CA ASN A 79 1.40 -13.34 -11.56
C ASN A 79 1.78 -13.20 -10.10
N VAL A 80 2.87 -13.83 -9.73
CA VAL A 80 3.43 -13.82 -8.37
C VAL A 80 4.76 -13.08 -8.41
N THR A 81 4.88 -12.04 -7.62
CA THR A 81 6.10 -11.21 -7.57
C THR A 81 6.60 -11.11 -6.14
N GLN A 82 7.88 -11.38 -5.94
CA GLN A 82 8.52 -11.16 -4.65
C GLN A 82 8.75 -9.67 -4.40
N ILE A 83 8.48 -9.24 -3.17
CA ILE A 83 8.71 -7.88 -2.70
C ILE A 83 9.84 -7.92 -1.69
N ASN A 84 10.80 -7.03 -1.84
CA ASN A 84 11.95 -6.91 -0.96
C ASN A 84 11.96 -5.55 -0.25
N CYS A 85 12.71 -5.46 0.85
CA CYS A 85 12.93 -4.17 1.50
C CYS A 85 13.58 -3.17 0.53
N GLY A 86 13.22 -1.89 0.67
CA GLY A 86 13.64 -0.83 -0.24
C GLY A 86 12.83 -0.76 -1.54
N GLU A 87 11.73 -1.50 -1.63
CA GLU A 87 10.81 -1.45 -2.76
C GLU A 87 9.51 -0.74 -2.39
N MET A 88 8.93 -0.05 -3.37
CA MET A 88 7.59 0.53 -3.28
C MET A 88 6.65 -0.21 -4.22
N ILE A 89 5.43 -0.44 -3.75
CA ILE A 89 4.33 -1.00 -4.54
C ILE A 89 3.35 0.12 -4.85
N LEU A 90 3.08 0.36 -6.13
CA LEU A 90 2.05 1.30 -6.56
C LEU A 90 0.78 0.52 -6.89
N LEU A 91 -0.24 0.70 -6.07
CA LEU A 91 -1.57 0.11 -6.26
C LEU A 91 -2.46 1.11 -7.00
N ARG A 92 -3.09 0.64 -8.07
CA ARG A 92 -3.95 1.45 -8.95
C ARG A 92 -5.41 1.31 -8.57
N PRO A 93 -6.20 2.39 -8.66
CA PRO A 93 -7.65 2.29 -8.48
C PRO A 93 -8.27 1.34 -9.53
N GLY A 94 -9.26 0.58 -9.09
CA GLY A 94 -9.99 -0.34 -9.95
C GLY A 94 -9.28 -1.62 -10.35
N VAL A 95 -8.05 -1.85 -9.88
CA VAL A 95 -7.25 -3.04 -10.21
C VAL A 95 -7.15 -3.96 -9.00
N TRP A 96 -7.51 -5.21 -9.19
CA TRP A 96 -7.40 -6.22 -8.15
C TRP A 96 -5.95 -6.48 -7.78
N HIS A 97 -5.66 -6.59 -6.50
CA HIS A 97 -4.36 -6.97 -5.96
C HIS A 97 -4.49 -7.74 -4.66
N SER A 98 -3.44 -8.47 -4.34
CA SER A 98 -3.24 -9.06 -3.03
C SER A 98 -1.75 -9.07 -2.71
N TYR A 99 -1.39 -8.93 -1.47
CA TYR A 99 -0.01 -9.06 -1.00
C TYR A 99 0.01 -9.52 0.44
N THR A 100 1.12 -10.11 0.85
CA THR A 100 1.30 -10.61 2.21
C THR A 100 2.79 -10.61 2.56
N PRO A 101 3.15 -10.24 3.81
CA PRO A 101 4.53 -10.43 4.27
C PRO A 101 4.89 -11.91 4.35
N ASP A 102 6.17 -12.18 4.19
CA ASP A 102 6.72 -13.52 4.43
C ASP A 102 6.65 -13.84 5.93
N ARG A 103 6.18 -15.01 6.29
CA ARG A 103 6.04 -15.42 7.70
C ARG A 103 7.38 -15.56 8.42
N GLU A 104 8.44 -15.87 7.69
CA GLU A 104 9.77 -16.01 8.28
C GLU A 104 10.42 -14.68 8.66
N THR A 105 10.02 -13.58 8.00
CA THR A 105 10.61 -12.26 8.20
C THR A 105 9.64 -11.24 8.78
N GLY A 106 8.35 -11.36 8.48
CA GLY A 106 7.44 -10.24 8.61
C GLY A 106 7.84 -9.10 7.69
N TRP A 107 7.37 -7.90 7.95
CA TRP A 107 7.84 -6.67 7.31
C TRP A 107 7.43 -5.42 8.09
N GLU A 108 8.09 -4.30 7.78
CA GLU A 108 7.72 -2.98 8.23
C GLU A 108 7.26 -2.18 7.01
N GLU A 109 6.02 -1.68 7.05
CA GLU A 109 5.39 -1.00 5.93
C GLU A 109 4.92 0.41 6.28
N TYR A 110 5.03 1.29 5.29
CA TYR A 110 4.53 2.66 5.31
C TYR A 110 3.69 2.88 4.06
N TRP A 111 2.57 3.58 4.17
CA TRP A 111 1.74 3.85 3.00
C TRP A 111 1.13 5.24 2.99
N ILE A 112 0.82 5.68 1.79
CA ILE A 112 0.06 6.88 1.50
C ILE A 112 -0.98 6.55 0.44
N GLY A 113 -2.25 6.84 0.73
CA GLY A 113 -3.36 6.73 -0.23
C GLY A 113 -3.72 8.10 -0.76
N PHE A 114 -3.95 8.20 -2.06
CA PHE A 114 -4.19 9.47 -2.73
C PHE A 114 -5.07 9.29 -3.97
N LYS A 115 -5.71 10.36 -4.39
CA LYS A 115 -6.54 10.38 -5.58
C LYS A 115 -6.61 11.78 -6.16
N GLY A 116 -7.07 11.89 -7.40
CA GLY A 116 -7.34 13.15 -8.04
C GLY A 116 -7.06 13.15 -9.54
N PRO A 117 -7.59 14.14 -10.28
CA PRO A 117 -7.46 14.18 -11.74
C PRO A 117 -6.01 14.34 -12.22
N VAL A 118 -5.14 14.98 -11.45
CA VAL A 118 -3.74 15.17 -11.84
C VAL A 118 -3.02 13.83 -11.93
N ILE A 119 -3.17 12.95 -10.94
CA ILE A 119 -2.53 11.64 -10.97
C ILE A 119 -3.12 10.74 -12.05
N ASP A 120 -4.43 10.80 -12.26
CA ASP A 120 -5.12 10.01 -13.29
C ASP A 120 -4.65 10.40 -14.69
N GLU A 121 -4.51 11.68 -14.96
CA GLU A 121 -3.96 12.18 -16.24
C GLU A 121 -2.50 11.75 -16.46
N ARG A 122 -1.65 11.83 -15.45
CA ARG A 122 -0.27 11.36 -15.56
C ARG A 122 -0.19 9.87 -15.87
N ALA A 123 -1.04 9.08 -15.24
CA ALA A 123 -1.13 7.64 -15.53
C ALA A 123 -1.55 7.35 -16.97
N LYS A 124 -2.54 8.07 -17.50
CA LYS A 124 -2.98 7.95 -18.91
C LYS A 124 -1.88 8.31 -19.91
N LEU A 125 -1.00 9.23 -19.55
CA LEU A 125 0.15 9.64 -20.38
C LEU A 125 1.31 8.65 -20.33
N GLY A 126 1.17 7.54 -19.59
CA GLY A 126 2.19 6.49 -19.49
C GLY A 126 3.17 6.67 -18.33
N PHE A 127 3.00 7.69 -17.50
CA PHE A 127 3.73 7.79 -16.25
C PHE A 127 3.18 6.78 -15.24
N LEU A 128 4.00 6.41 -14.27
CA LEU A 128 3.59 5.46 -13.23
C LEU A 128 3.19 4.07 -13.79
N SER A 129 3.89 3.63 -14.82
CA SER A 129 3.57 2.39 -15.54
C SER A 129 3.97 1.11 -14.82
N LYS A 130 4.90 1.20 -13.88
CA LYS A 130 5.37 0.05 -13.08
C LYS A 130 4.52 -0.14 -11.84
N THR A 131 4.44 -1.38 -11.37
CA THR A 131 3.83 -1.71 -10.08
C THR A 131 4.85 -1.67 -8.95
N ILE A 132 6.09 -2.09 -9.20
CA ILE A 132 7.16 -2.12 -8.20
C ILE A 132 8.29 -1.20 -8.62
N TYR A 133 8.72 -0.35 -7.69
CA TYR A 133 9.81 0.61 -7.83
C TYR A 133 10.90 0.31 -6.81
N LYS A 134 12.11 0.14 -7.26
CA LYS A 134 13.28 -0.08 -6.39
C LYS A 134 13.87 1.28 -6.03
N VAL A 135 13.69 1.69 -4.78
CA VAL A 135 14.13 3.01 -4.30
C VAL A 135 15.23 2.93 -3.24
N GLY A 136 15.52 1.72 -2.75
CA GLY A 136 16.48 1.49 -1.68
C GLY A 136 15.91 1.72 -0.28
N VAL A 137 16.66 1.31 0.73
CA VAL A 137 16.29 1.52 2.13
C VAL A 137 16.80 2.90 2.57
N SER A 138 15.91 3.75 3.05
CA SER A 138 16.24 5.10 3.52
C SER A 138 15.36 5.51 4.68
N GLU A 139 15.97 6.05 5.73
CA GLU A 139 15.25 6.64 6.86
C GLU A 139 14.56 7.96 6.48
N ASP A 140 14.92 8.57 5.37
CA ASP A 140 14.28 9.80 4.89
C ASP A 140 12.87 9.58 4.33
N ILE A 141 12.47 8.32 4.10
CA ILE A 141 11.15 7.96 3.57
C ILE A 141 10.13 7.72 4.70
N VAL A 142 10.58 7.43 5.91
CA VAL A 142 9.77 6.97 7.04
C VAL A 142 9.57 8.00 8.13
#